data_5f188fa561c302b6174681e4196a82f2
#
_entry.id   5f188fa561c302b6174681e4196a82f2
#
_cell.length_a   1.000
_cell.length_b   1.000
_cell.length_c   1.000
_cell.angle_alpha   90.00
_cell.angle_beta   90.00
_cell.angle_gamma   90.00
#
_symmetry.space_group_name_H-M   'P 1'
#
loop_
_entity.id
_entity.type
_entity.pdbx_description
1 polymer ?
#
loop_
_entity_poly.entity_id
_entity_poly.type
_entity_poly.pdbx_seq_one_letter_code
_entity_poly.pdbx_strand_id
1 'polypeptide(L)'
;APICPFVSDEIYCNLTGKESVHLADYPVCDESVINEEIERRMDLVIEFISMGRNAREDAKIKVRQPLNSVILDGKYESIIGDIDSLIKEELNVKNINYNNDLSKYMKIFYKPNYRVAGQLFGKDIKAFANYLSSISLDDIDKFNKEDLQVKFGDVVYNITKDLANVVIQSTDGYDVVVSNDLVLVLDTELNDELINEGLARE
;
A
#
# COMPACT_ATOMS: atom_id res chain seq x y z
N ALA A 1 22.49 18.69 16.81
CA ALA A 1 23.87 18.93 17.24
C ALA A 1 24.81 17.75 16.98
N PRO A 2 24.49 16.47 17.33
CA PRO A 2 25.45 15.37 17.23
C PRO A 2 25.84 15.01 15.78
N ILE A 3 25.01 15.32 14.79
CA ILE A 3 25.27 14.99 13.37
C ILE A 3 25.90 16.19 12.63
N CYS A 4 25.40 17.40 12.88
CA CYS A 4 25.84 18.64 12.24
C CYS A 4 26.21 19.69 13.31
N PRO A 5 27.34 19.55 14.03
CA PRO A 5 27.62 20.35 15.22
C PRO A 5 27.70 21.85 14.93
N PHE A 6 28.43 22.25 13.90
CA PHE A 6 28.66 23.68 13.61
C PHE A 6 27.40 24.39 13.13
N VAL A 7 26.65 23.80 12.19
CA VAL A 7 25.42 24.39 11.65
C VAL A 7 24.33 24.44 12.74
N SER A 8 24.21 23.40 13.57
CA SER A 8 23.25 23.40 14.67
C SER A 8 23.57 24.46 15.72
N ASP A 9 24.86 24.71 15.99
CA ASP A 9 25.27 25.72 16.94
C ASP A 9 24.97 27.11 16.42
N GLU A 10 25.31 27.41 15.18
CA GLU A 10 25.03 28.69 14.53
C GLU A 10 23.53 29.00 14.54
N ILE A 11 22.71 28.02 14.15
CA ILE A 11 21.23 28.17 14.16
C ILE A 11 20.73 28.42 15.60
N TYR A 12 21.21 27.65 16.57
CA TYR A 12 20.79 27.78 17.95
C TYR A 12 21.14 29.16 18.52
N CYS A 13 22.39 29.62 18.32
CA CYS A 13 22.82 30.93 18.79
C CYS A 13 22.00 32.06 18.17
N ASN A 14 21.71 31.97 16.87
CA ASN A 14 20.93 33.00 16.16
C ASN A 14 19.47 33.03 16.59
N LEU A 15 18.85 31.87 16.88
CA LEU A 15 17.45 31.80 17.29
C LEU A 15 17.23 32.12 18.76
N THR A 16 18.16 31.71 19.64
CA THR A 16 17.98 31.78 21.10
C THR A 16 18.74 32.91 21.76
N GLY A 17 19.78 33.44 21.11
CA GLY A 17 20.72 34.38 21.69
C GLY A 17 21.64 33.78 22.79
N LYS A 18 21.61 32.44 22.97
CA LYS A 18 22.44 31.72 23.95
C LYS A 18 23.79 31.37 23.36
N GLU A 19 24.75 31.09 24.23
CA GLU A 19 26.19 30.94 23.88
C GLU A 19 26.45 29.76 22.95
N SER A 20 25.87 28.58 23.20
CA SER A 20 26.07 27.39 22.37
C SER A 20 25.03 26.30 22.64
N VAL A 21 24.63 25.57 21.59
CA VAL A 21 23.79 24.39 21.71
C VAL A 21 24.47 23.24 22.46
N HIS A 22 25.81 23.21 22.43
CA HIS A 22 26.60 22.17 23.10
C HIS A 22 26.66 22.34 24.61
N LEU A 23 26.30 23.52 25.12
CA LEU A 23 26.16 23.83 26.55
C LEU A 23 24.71 23.71 27.03
N ALA A 24 23.77 23.48 26.12
CA ALA A 24 22.36 23.32 26.47
C ALA A 24 22.07 21.89 26.98
N ASP A 25 21.14 21.81 27.92
CA ASP A 25 20.63 20.52 28.35
C ASP A 25 19.94 19.77 27.22
N TYR A 26 20.03 18.45 27.24
CA TYR A 26 19.31 17.61 26.29
C TYR A 26 17.78 17.73 26.52
N PRO A 27 16.96 17.82 25.47
CA PRO A 27 15.52 17.93 25.63
C PRO A 27 14.95 16.76 26.44
N VAL A 28 14.11 17.09 27.40
CA VAL A 28 13.35 16.09 28.18
C VAL A 28 12.04 15.82 27.46
N CYS A 29 11.69 14.55 27.32
CA CYS A 29 10.42 14.16 26.74
C CYS A 29 9.26 14.62 27.65
N ASP A 30 8.31 15.32 27.08
CA ASP A 30 7.05 15.63 27.75
C ASP A 30 6.03 14.53 27.43
N GLU A 31 5.91 13.56 28.33
CA GLU A 31 5.01 12.42 28.16
C GLU A 31 3.54 12.83 28.10
N SER A 32 3.19 14.03 28.57
CA SER A 32 1.80 14.52 28.56
C SER A 32 1.28 14.85 27.16
N VAL A 33 2.17 15.05 26.19
CA VAL A 33 1.80 15.35 24.79
C VAL A 33 1.77 14.10 23.90
N ILE A 34 2.18 12.94 24.43
CA ILE A 34 2.13 11.67 23.70
C ILE A 34 0.67 11.24 23.58
N ASN A 35 0.23 10.99 22.35
CA ASN A 35 -1.10 10.48 22.06
C ASN A 35 -1.00 9.28 21.11
N GLU A 36 -1.04 8.08 21.70
CA GLU A 36 -0.91 6.82 20.96
C GLU A 36 -1.99 6.63 19.89
N GLU A 37 -3.16 7.22 20.04
CA GLU A 37 -4.22 7.13 19.02
C GLU A 37 -3.86 7.96 17.79
N ILE A 38 -3.38 9.18 18.00
CA ILE A 38 -2.90 10.04 16.89
C ILE A 38 -1.71 9.39 16.20
N GLU A 39 -0.78 8.83 16.96
CA GLU A 39 0.40 8.14 16.39
C GLU A 39 -0.02 6.97 15.49
N ARG A 40 -0.91 6.09 15.96
CA ARG A 40 -1.43 4.97 15.15
C ARG A 40 -2.15 5.43 13.89
N ARG A 41 -2.91 6.52 13.97
CA ARG A 41 -3.58 7.11 12.81
C ARG A 41 -2.56 7.67 11.81
N MET A 42 -1.52 8.33 12.30
CA MET A 42 -0.43 8.83 11.45
C MET A 42 0.36 7.69 10.80
N ASP A 43 0.62 6.61 11.51
CA ASP A 43 1.28 5.43 10.94
C ASP A 43 0.48 4.87 9.75
N LEU A 44 -0.84 4.78 9.86
CA LEU A 44 -1.72 4.38 8.75
C LEU A 44 -1.63 5.35 7.57
N VAL A 45 -1.63 6.66 7.83
CA VAL A 45 -1.49 7.68 6.78
C VAL A 45 -0.15 7.54 6.06
N ILE A 46 0.94 7.34 6.80
CA ILE A 46 2.29 7.14 6.26
C ILE A 46 2.34 5.87 5.39
N GLU A 47 1.69 4.79 5.84
CA GLU A 47 1.62 3.55 5.07
C GLU A 47 0.83 3.75 3.77
N PHE A 48 -0.32 4.41 3.80
CA PHE A 48 -1.07 4.74 2.58
C PHE A 48 -0.29 5.65 1.62
N ILE A 49 0.44 6.64 2.14
CA ILE A 49 1.31 7.49 1.31
C ILE A 49 2.41 6.66 0.64
N SER A 50 3.03 5.75 1.38
CA SER A 50 4.05 4.85 0.83
C SER A 50 3.48 3.95 -0.27
N MET A 51 2.31 3.35 -0.04
CA MET A 51 1.60 2.54 -1.04
C MET A 51 1.24 3.36 -2.29
N GLY A 52 0.73 4.57 -2.11
CA GLY A 52 0.37 5.45 -3.22
C GLY A 52 1.58 5.90 -4.05
N ARG A 53 2.75 6.10 -3.42
CA ARG A 53 4.00 6.37 -4.14
C ARG A 53 4.46 5.16 -4.94
N ASN A 54 4.34 3.95 -4.40
CA ASN A 54 4.64 2.72 -5.11
C ASN A 54 3.69 2.53 -6.32
N ALA A 55 2.39 2.77 -6.15
CA ALA A 55 1.42 2.73 -7.25
C ALA A 55 1.79 3.72 -8.37
N ARG A 56 2.22 4.93 -8.01
CA ARG A 56 2.69 5.91 -9.01
C ARG A 56 3.95 5.45 -9.76
N GLU A 57 4.88 4.81 -9.06
CA GLU A 57 6.10 4.26 -9.64
C GLU A 57 5.78 3.13 -10.62
N ASP A 58 4.91 2.21 -10.24
CA ASP A 58 4.46 1.09 -11.08
C ASP A 58 3.72 1.59 -12.32
N ALA A 59 2.86 2.60 -12.17
CA ALA A 59 2.17 3.28 -13.26
C ALA A 59 3.07 4.23 -14.08
N LYS A 60 4.34 4.47 -13.64
CA LYS A 60 5.30 5.40 -14.25
C LYS A 60 4.80 6.84 -14.33
N ILE A 61 4.03 7.26 -13.35
CA ILE A 61 3.47 8.62 -13.26
C ILE A 61 4.29 9.44 -12.27
N LYS A 62 4.82 10.57 -12.75
CA LYS A 62 5.61 11.50 -11.91
C LYS A 62 4.75 12.06 -10.77
N VAL A 63 5.34 12.26 -9.58
CA VAL A 63 4.64 12.82 -8.41
C VAL A 63 4.04 14.21 -8.69
N ARG A 64 4.68 15.01 -9.54
CA ARG A 64 4.19 16.34 -9.94
C ARG A 64 2.92 16.30 -10.79
N GLN A 65 2.65 15.18 -11.48
CA GLN A 65 1.42 15.00 -12.23
C GLN A 65 0.25 14.81 -11.27
N PRO A 66 -0.71 15.75 -11.21
CA PRO A 66 -1.90 15.54 -10.38
C PRO A 66 -2.75 14.42 -10.95
N LEU A 67 -3.39 13.65 -10.06
CA LEU A 67 -4.33 12.60 -10.40
C LEU A 67 -5.71 12.91 -9.83
N ASN A 68 -6.71 12.26 -10.36
CA ASN A 68 -8.09 12.53 -9.99
C ASN A 68 -8.40 12.02 -8.56
N SER A 69 -8.12 10.76 -8.29
CA SER A 69 -8.48 10.18 -7.00
C SER A 69 -7.64 8.99 -6.55
N VAL A 70 -7.67 8.78 -5.24
CA VAL A 70 -7.29 7.54 -4.58
C VAL A 70 -8.54 6.93 -3.95
N ILE A 71 -8.69 5.62 -4.04
CA ILE A 71 -9.79 4.88 -3.42
C ILE A 71 -9.23 4.00 -2.32
N LEU A 72 -9.80 4.13 -1.12
CA LEU A 72 -9.45 3.35 0.07
C LEU A 72 -10.66 2.53 0.55
N ASP A 73 -10.40 1.50 1.34
CA ASP A 73 -11.47 0.73 1.99
C ASP A 73 -12.27 1.63 2.95
N GLY A 74 -13.60 1.58 2.86
CA GLY A 74 -14.52 2.40 3.64
C GLY A 74 -14.35 2.33 5.15
N LYS A 75 -13.80 1.23 5.67
CA LYS A 75 -13.49 1.10 7.11
C LYS A 75 -12.51 2.16 7.62
N TYR A 76 -11.68 2.74 6.76
CA TYR A 76 -10.68 3.73 7.16
C TYR A 76 -11.23 5.17 7.20
N GLU A 77 -12.41 5.45 6.62
CA GLU A 77 -13.02 6.78 6.64
C GLU A 77 -13.19 7.33 8.07
N SER A 78 -13.68 6.49 8.98
CA SER A 78 -13.87 6.86 10.38
C SER A 78 -12.56 7.04 11.16
N ILE A 79 -11.45 6.51 10.64
CA ILE A 79 -10.14 6.51 11.33
C ILE A 79 -9.30 7.69 10.90
N ILE A 80 -9.23 7.97 9.59
CA ILE A 80 -8.31 8.96 9.01
C ILE A 80 -9.02 10.05 8.21
N GLY A 81 -10.35 10.05 8.09
CA GLY A 81 -11.07 10.98 7.21
C GLY A 81 -10.88 12.46 7.54
N ASP A 82 -10.60 12.81 8.79
CA ASP A 82 -10.29 14.19 9.24
C ASP A 82 -8.85 14.63 8.95
N ILE A 83 -7.94 13.68 8.66
CA ILE A 83 -6.53 13.94 8.32
C ILE A 83 -6.15 13.44 6.92
N ASP A 84 -7.12 13.07 6.11
CA ASP A 84 -6.91 12.55 4.75
C ASP A 84 -6.30 13.58 3.79
N SER A 85 -6.40 14.88 4.13
CA SER A 85 -5.74 15.96 3.39
C SER A 85 -4.23 15.74 3.24
N LEU A 86 -3.59 15.11 4.24
CA LEU A 86 -2.17 14.78 4.17
C LEU A 86 -1.88 13.79 3.03
N ILE A 87 -2.74 12.78 2.85
CA ILE A 87 -2.61 11.82 1.75
C ILE A 87 -2.83 12.52 0.40
N LYS A 88 -3.83 13.42 0.32
CA LYS A 88 -4.11 14.18 -0.90
C LYS A 88 -2.92 15.02 -1.34
N GLU A 89 -2.33 15.76 -0.40
CA GLU A 89 -1.18 16.63 -0.65
C GLU A 89 0.06 15.83 -1.06
N GLU A 90 0.40 14.79 -0.30
CA GLU A 90 1.60 13.98 -0.53
C GLU A 90 1.52 13.13 -1.81
N LEU A 91 0.34 12.64 -2.15
CA LEU A 91 0.11 11.89 -3.39
C LEU A 91 -0.30 12.78 -4.56
N ASN A 92 -0.46 14.09 -4.37
CA ASN A 92 -0.94 15.03 -5.38
C ASN A 92 -2.20 14.51 -6.10
N VAL A 93 -3.23 14.16 -5.31
CA VAL A 93 -4.52 13.70 -5.79
C VAL A 93 -5.62 14.69 -5.40
N LYS A 94 -6.63 14.86 -6.26
CA LYS A 94 -7.73 15.79 -5.99
C LYS A 94 -8.68 15.28 -4.91
N ASN A 95 -8.97 13.98 -4.92
CA ASN A 95 -9.98 13.37 -4.06
C ASN A 95 -9.49 12.09 -3.41
N ILE A 96 -10.04 11.78 -2.23
CA ILE A 96 -10.00 10.44 -1.66
C ILE A 96 -11.43 9.93 -1.61
N ASN A 97 -11.65 8.74 -2.12
CA ASN A 97 -12.93 8.06 -2.13
C ASN A 97 -12.85 6.84 -1.21
N TYR A 98 -13.81 6.68 -0.34
CA TYR A 98 -13.91 5.52 0.53
C TYR A 98 -14.97 4.56 -0.03
N ASN A 99 -14.60 3.31 -0.27
CA ASN A 99 -15.49 2.32 -0.86
C ASN A 99 -15.32 0.95 -0.16
N ASN A 100 -16.43 0.36 0.26
CA ASN A 100 -16.44 -0.94 0.91
C ASN A 100 -16.28 -2.11 -0.08
N ASP A 101 -16.49 -1.86 -1.38
CA ASP A 101 -16.33 -2.86 -2.43
C ASP A 101 -15.24 -2.44 -3.42
N LEU A 102 -14.04 -2.96 -3.19
CA LEU A 102 -12.87 -2.73 -4.05
C LEU A 102 -12.74 -3.75 -5.17
N SER A 103 -13.61 -4.76 -5.23
CA SER A 103 -13.56 -5.84 -6.24
C SER A 103 -13.73 -5.33 -7.68
N LYS A 104 -14.30 -4.15 -7.86
CA LYS A 104 -14.47 -3.48 -9.16
C LYS A 104 -13.16 -3.03 -9.79
N TYR A 105 -12.16 -2.75 -8.95
CA TYR A 105 -10.88 -2.15 -9.35
C TYR A 105 -9.76 -3.19 -9.49
N MET A 106 -9.98 -4.41 -9.01
CA MET A 106 -8.98 -5.45 -9.01
C MET A 106 -9.58 -6.82 -9.32
N LYS A 107 -8.78 -7.66 -9.97
CA LYS A 107 -9.05 -9.08 -10.13
C LYS A 107 -7.99 -9.86 -9.38
N ILE A 108 -8.42 -10.77 -8.54
CA ILE A 108 -7.52 -11.63 -7.78
C ILE A 108 -7.36 -12.93 -8.54
N PHE A 109 -6.12 -13.30 -8.83
CA PHE A 109 -5.75 -14.55 -9.46
C PHE A 109 -4.80 -15.32 -8.55
N TYR A 110 -4.89 -16.63 -8.62
CA TYR A 110 -3.96 -17.52 -7.94
C TYR A 110 -3.01 -18.14 -8.96
N LYS A 111 -1.71 -18.04 -8.70
CA LYS A 111 -0.69 -18.69 -9.51
C LYS A 111 0.07 -19.72 -8.66
N PRO A 112 0.46 -20.87 -9.24
CA PRO A 112 1.27 -21.83 -8.50
C PRO A 112 2.57 -21.21 -8.00
N ASN A 113 2.91 -21.47 -6.75
CA ASN A 113 4.26 -21.26 -6.26
C ASN A 113 5.15 -22.39 -6.78
N TYR A 114 5.73 -22.20 -7.97
CA TYR A 114 6.50 -23.25 -8.65
C TYR A 114 7.65 -23.82 -7.83
N ARG A 115 8.16 -23.08 -6.85
CA ARG A 115 9.25 -23.53 -5.97
C ARG A 115 8.77 -24.63 -5.02
N VAL A 116 7.58 -24.53 -4.48
CA VAL A 116 6.99 -25.49 -3.52
C VAL A 116 6.09 -26.47 -4.28
N ALA A 117 5.19 -25.97 -5.09
CA ALA A 117 4.24 -26.78 -5.85
C ALA A 117 4.92 -27.71 -6.87
N GLY A 118 6.05 -27.28 -7.47
CA GLY A 118 6.80 -28.11 -8.40
C GLY A 118 7.33 -29.41 -7.81
N GLN A 119 7.72 -29.38 -6.53
CA GLN A 119 8.19 -30.58 -5.81
C GLN A 119 7.04 -31.55 -5.50
N LEU A 120 5.84 -31.01 -5.23
CA LEU A 120 4.67 -31.81 -4.84
C LEU A 120 3.93 -32.38 -6.06
N PHE A 121 3.69 -31.57 -7.07
CA PHE A 121 2.85 -31.93 -8.23
C PHE A 121 3.64 -32.51 -9.42
N GLY A 122 4.93 -32.26 -9.50
CA GLY A 122 5.77 -32.78 -10.56
C GLY A 122 5.15 -32.61 -11.96
N LYS A 123 4.67 -33.72 -12.57
CA LYS A 123 4.04 -33.72 -13.90
C LYS A 123 2.67 -33.03 -13.92
N ASP A 124 1.97 -33.00 -12.79
CA ASP A 124 0.59 -32.49 -12.66
C ASP A 124 0.54 -30.98 -12.37
N ILE A 125 1.71 -30.31 -12.34
CA ILE A 125 1.78 -28.85 -12.07
C ILE A 125 0.96 -28.00 -13.04
N LYS A 126 0.84 -28.45 -14.30
CA LYS A 126 0.00 -27.77 -15.30
C LYS A 126 -1.49 -27.90 -15.00
N ALA A 127 -1.92 -29.07 -14.51
CA ALA A 127 -3.29 -29.30 -14.09
C ALA A 127 -3.63 -28.44 -12.87
N PHE A 128 -2.70 -28.35 -11.92
CA PHE A 128 -2.83 -27.46 -10.76
C PHE A 128 -2.90 -25.97 -11.15
N ALA A 129 -2.08 -25.51 -12.11
CA ALA A 129 -2.13 -24.15 -12.60
C ALA A 129 -3.49 -23.82 -13.27
N ASN A 130 -4.02 -24.73 -14.06
CA ASN A 130 -5.34 -24.59 -14.69
C ASN A 130 -6.47 -24.57 -13.63
N TYR A 131 -6.37 -25.42 -12.61
CA TYR A 131 -7.30 -25.42 -11.49
C TYR A 131 -7.32 -24.07 -10.77
N LEU A 132 -6.16 -23.54 -10.39
CA LEU A 132 -6.05 -22.22 -9.73
C LEU A 132 -6.61 -21.08 -10.60
N SER A 133 -6.51 -21.18 -11.92
CA SER A 133 -7.06 -20.18 -12.83
C SER A 133 -8.59 -20.23 -12.95
N SER A 134 -9.19 -21.37 -12.59
CA SER A 134 -10.66 -21.60 -12.65
C SER A 134 -11.34 -21.66 -11.30
N ILE A 135 -10.57 -21.41 -10.21
CA ILE A 135 -11.10 -21.49 -8.86
C ILE A 135 -12.20 -20.45 -8.63
N SER A 136 -13.32 -20.86 -8.02
CA SER A 136 -14.43 -19.97 -7.71
C SER A 136 -14.15 -19.15 -6.43
N LEU A 137 -14.87 -18.02 -6.25
CA LEU A 137 -14.75 -17.20 -5.03
C LEU A 137 -15.08 -18.00 -3.75
N ASP A 138 -16.08 -18.89 -3.81
CA ASP A 138 -16.46 -19.75 -2.68
C ASP A 138 -15.38 -20.78 -2.32
N ASP A 139 -14.65 -21.28 -3.33
CA ASP A 139 -13.54 -22.22 -3.12
C ASP A 139 -12.28 -21.49 -2.63
N ILE A 140 -12.11 -20.21 -2.99
CA ILE A 140 -11.06 -19.35 -2.47
C ILE A 140 -11.21 -19.14 -0.96
N ASP A 141 -12.44 -18.94 -0.48
CA ASP A 141 -12.69 -18.80 0.95
C ASP A 141 -12.39 -20.08 1.72
N LYS A 142 -12.69 -21.24 1.13
CA LYS A 142 -12.30 -22.55 1.70
C LYS A 142 -10.77 -22.73 1.68
N PHE A 143 -10.13 -22.42 0.56
CA PHE A 143 -8.68 -22.48 0.41
C PHE A 143 -7.94 -21.59 1.43
N ASN A 144 -8.50 -20.43 1.78
CA ASN A 144 -7.94 -19.52 2.77
C ASN A 144 -8.17 -19.95 4.22
N LYS A 145 -9.22 -20.75 4.49
CA LYS A 145 -9.61 -21.18 5.84
C LYS A 145 -9.15 -22.58 6.20
N GLU A 146 -9.11 -23.48 5.23
CA GLU A 146 -8.81 -24.91 5.42
C GLU A 146 -7.98 -25.45 4.26
N ASP A 147 -7.21 -26.53 4.51
CA ASP A 147 -6.53 -27.27 3.46
C ASP A 147 -7.56 -27.89 2.52
N LEU A 148 -7.47 -27.57 1.24
CA LEU A 148 -8.40 -28.07 0.23
C LEU A 148 -7.85 -29.36 -0.39
N GLN A 149 -8.66 -30.41 -0.43
CA GLN A 149 -8.32 -31.64 -1.13
C GLN A 149 -8.80 -31.60 -2.57
N VAL A 150 -7.87 -31.73 -3.51
CA VAL A 150 -8.18 -31.74 -4.95
C VAL A 150 -7.56 -32.97 -5.59
N LYS A 151 -8.32 -33.63 -6.46
CA LYS A 151 -7.87 -34.81 -7.19
C LYS A 151 -7.43 -34.41 -8.60
N PHE A 152 -6.16 -34.70 -8.92
CA PHE A 152 -5.63 -34.61 -10.28
C PHE A 152 -5.27 -36.01 -10.78
N GLY A 153 -5.94 -36.46 -11.81
CA GLY A 153 -5.80 -37.85 -12.29
C GLY A 153 -6.24 -38.85 -11.20
N ASP A 154 -5.34 -39.75 -10.80
CA ASP A 154 -5.59 -40.76 -9.78
C ASP A 154 -5.05 -40.38 -8.39
N VAL A 155 -4.41 -39.20 -8.26
CA VAL A 155 -3.76 -38.76 -7.02
C VAL A 155 -4.59 -37.64 -6.37
N VAL A 156 -4.78 -37.74 -5.05
CA VAL A 156 -5.40 -36.70 -4.24
C VAL A 156 -4.31 -35.86 -3.59
N TYR A 157 -4.35 -34.56 -3.78
CA TYR A 157 -3.41 -33.60 -3.23
C TYR A 157 -4.10 -32.72 -2.18
N ASN A 158 -3.41 -32.47 -1.07
CA ASN A 158 -3.80 -31.44 -0.11
C ASN A 158 -3.18 -30.12 -0.57
N ILE A 159 -4.02 -29.13 -0.84
CA ILE A 159 -3.59 -27.81 -1.29
C ILE A 159 -3.55 -26.89 -0.07
N THR A 160 -2.36 -26.39 0.24
CA THR A 160 -2.11 -25.43 1.31
C THR A 160 -1.84 -24.04 0.72
N LYS A 161 -1.98 -22.98 1.52
CA LYS A 161 -1.75 -21.59 1.09
C LYS A 161 -0.36 -21.36 0.47
N ASP A 162 0.64 -22.08 0.95
CA ASP A 162 2.03 -21.94 0.48
C ASP A 162 2.24 -22.40 -0.96
N LEU A 163 1.30 -23.19 -1.49
CA LEU A 163 1.35 -23.74 -2.86
C LEU A 163 0.89 -22.75 -3.92
N ALA A 164 0.20 -21.69 -3.54
CA ALA A 164 -0.31 -20.67 -4.46
C ALA A 164 0.10 -19.26 -4.01
N ASN A 165 0.50 -18.46 -4.98
CA ASN A 165 0.73 -17.02 -4.79
C ASN A 165 -0.50 -16.26 -5.25
N VAL A 166 -0.94 -15.32 -4.44
CA VAL A 166 -1.97 -14.35 -4.81
C VAL A 166 -1.35 -13.35 -5.78
N VAL A 167 -1.97 -13.17 -6.94
CA VAL A 167 -1.60 -12.16 -7.92
C VAL A 167 -2.81 -11.26 -8.11
N ILE A 168 -2.62 -9.99 -7.79
CA ILE A 168 -3.62 -8.96 -7.98
C ILE A 168 -3.35 -8.30 -9.32
N GLN A 169 -4.36 -8.20 -10.15
CA GLN A 169 -4.30 -7.48 -11.41
C GLN A 169 -5.27 -6.31 -11.34
N SER A 170 -4.76 -5.13 -11.56
CA SER A 170 -5.54 -3.90 -11.64
C SER A 170 -6.46 -3.94 -12.87
N THR A 171 -7.61 -3.29 -12.76
CA THR A 171 -8.48 -3.02 -13.92
C THR A 171 -7.89 -1.84 -14.70
N ASP A 172 -8.14 -1.78 -16.01
CA ASP A 172 -7.66 -0.68 -16.87
C ASP A 172 -8.07 0.68 -16.27
N GLY A 173 -7.15 1.63 -16.26
CA GLY A 173 -7.33 2.96 -15.66
C GLY A 173 -7.05 3.05 -14.15
N TYR A 174 -6.73 1.93 -13.52
CA TYR A 174 -6.41 1.89 -12.08
C TYR A 174 -5.12 1.15 -11.82
N ASP A 175 -4.43 1.54 -10.75
CA ASP A 175 -3.35 0.74 -10.19
C ASP A 175 -3.64 0.40 -8.74
N VAL A 176 -3.41 -0.86 -8.36
CA VAL A 176 -3.78 -1.41 -7.05
C VAL A 176 -2.56 -1.91 -6.33
N VAL A 177 -2.31 -1.35 -5.17
CA VAL A 177 -1.25 -1.81 -4.26
C VAL A 177 -1.88 -2.40 -3.01
N VAL A 178 -1.38 -3.57 -2.62
CA VAL A 178 -1.78 -4.25 -1.38
C VAL A 178 -0.55 -4.43 -0.51
N SER A 179 -0.65 -4.00 0.73
CA SER A 179 0.37 -4.17 1.76
C SER A 179 -0.30 -4.64 3.04
N ASN A 180 0.10 -5.79 3.56
CA ASN A 180 -0.56 -6.43 4.70
C ASN A 180 -2.08 -6.58 4.44
N ASP A 181 -2.91 -5.95 5.28
CA ASP A 181 -4.38 -5.93 5.13
C ASP A 181 -4.90 -4.62 4.52
N LEU A 182 -3.99 -3.76 4.05
CA LEU A 182 -4.31 -2.48 3.43
C LEU A 182 -4.40 -2.63 1.92
N VAL A 183 -5.41 -2.00 1.34
CA VAL A 183 -5.61 -1.91 -0.11
C VAL A 183 -5.74 -0.44 -0.49
N LEU A 184 -4.95 -0.03 -1.46
CA LEU A 184 -5.01 1.29 -2.06
C LEU A 184 -5.20 1.14 -3.56
N VAL A 185 -6.16 1.85 -4.10
CA VAL A 185 -6.43 1.92 -5.54
C VAL A 185 -6.16 3.34 -6.01
N LEU A 186 -5.23 3.50 -6.94
CA LEU A 186 -4.89 4.77 -7.56
C LEU A 186 -5.60 4.86 -8.90
N ASP A 187 -6.36 5.94 -9.11
CA ASP A 187 -6.93 6.29 -10.40
C ASP A 187 -5.82 6.89 -11.28
N THR A 188 -5.46 6.18 -12.34
CA THR A 188 -4.36 6.54 -13.24
C THR A 188 -4.85 7.19 -14.54
N GLU A 189 -6.16 7.34 -14.71
CA GLU A 189 -6.71 8.02 -15.88
C GLU A 189 -6.38 9.51 -15.86
N LEU A 190 -5.83 10.00 -16.96
CA LEU A 190 -5.48 11.40 -17.13
C LEU A 190 -6.47 12.06 -18.10
N ASN A 191 -7.06 13.15 -17.67
CA ASN A 191 -7.82 14.05 -18.54
C ASN A 191 -6.97 15.25 -18.96
N ASP A 192 -7.44 16.01 -19.94
CA ASP A 192 -6.71 17.17 -20.47
C ASP A 192 -6.43 18.24 -19.40
N GLU A 193 -7.32 18.39 -18.43
CA GLU A 193 -7.17 19.35 -17.32
C GLU A 193 -6.00 18.94 -16.41
N LEU A 194 -5.94 17.68 -16.01
CA LEU A 194 -4.85 17.12 -15.18
C LEU A 194 -3.51 17.17 -15.90
N ILE A 195 -3.49 16.89 -17.20
CA ILE A 195 -2.28 16.98 -18.03
C ILE A 195 -1.77 18.41 -18.07
N ASN A 196 -2.66 19.37 -18.36
CA ASN A 196 -2.30 20.79 -18.44
C ASN A 196 -1.82 21.33 -17.08
N GLU A 197 -2.45 20.90 -15.98
CA GLU A 197 -1.99 21.27 -14.63
C GLU A 197 -0.61 20.68 -14.33
N GLY A 198 -0.36 19.44 -14.73
CA GLY A 198 0.95 18.80 -14.59
C GLY A 198 2.05 19.55 -15.37
N LEU A 199 1.75 19.97 -16.61
CA LEU A 199 2.67 20.75 -17.43
C LEU A 199 2.95 22.15 -16.85
N ALA A 200 1.94 22.79 -16.26
CA ALA A 200 2.10 24.11 -15.63
C ALA A 200 3.00 24.08 -14.38
N ARG A 201 3.24 22.89 -13.80
CA ARG A 201 4.09 22.70 -12.63
C ARG A 201 5.51 22.19 -13.01
N GLU A 202 5.80 21.97 -14.28
CA GLU A 202 7.15 21.68 -14.81
C GLU A 202 7.98 22.97 -15.00
#